data_8e06cafd3089e0aa5de00e571cf450e9
#
_entry.id   8e06cafd3089e0aa5de00e571cf450e9
#
_cell.length_a   1.000
_cell.length_b   1.000
_cell.length_c   1.000
_cell.angle_alpha   90.00
_cell.angle_beta   90.00
_cell.angle_gamma   90.00
#
_symmetry.space_group_name_H-M   'P 1'
#
loop_
_entity.id
_entity.type
_entity.pdbx_description
1 polymer ?
#
loop_
_entity_poly.entity_id
_entity_poly.type
_entity_poly.pdbx_seq_one_letter_code
_entity_poly.pdbx_strand_id
1 'polypeptide(L)' 'MRILLAEDDELLGSGIRAGLAQHGFAVDWVRDGMAAEREL' A
#
# COMPACT_ATOMS: atom_id res chain seq x y z
N MET A 1 -0.78 11.81 6.59
CA MET A 1 0.21 11.43 5.58
C MET A 1 -0.31 10.28 4.74
N ARG A 2 -0.07 10.35 3.44
CA ARG A 2 -0.53 9.35 2.49
C ARG A 2 0.64 8.51 2.01
N ILE A 3 0.46 7.20 1.96
CA ILE A 3 1.51 6.25 1.59
C ILE A 3 1.03 5.43 0.40
N LEU A 4 1.91 5.28 -0.59
CA LEU A 4 1.66 4.39 -1.72
C LEU A 4 2.34 3.06 -1.43
N LEU A 5 1.56 2.00 -1.35
CA LEU A 5 2.05 0.65 -1.08
C LEU A 5 1.98 -0.18 -2.35
N ALA A 6 3.12 -0.68 -2.80
CA ALA A 6 3.19 -1.59 -3.94
C ALA A 6 3.54 -2.97 -3.43
N GLU A 7 2.59 -3.89 -3.44
CA GLU A 7 2.79 -5.26 -2.96
C GLU A 7 1.82 -6.20 -3.65
N ASP A 8 2.35 -7.25 -4.29
CA ASP A 8 1.53 -8.23 -5.01
C ASP A 8 1.07 -9.38 -4.11
N ASP A 9 1.66 -9.56 -2.94
CA ASP A 9 1.22 -10.56 -1.97
C ASP A 9 0.07 -9.98 -1.16
N GLU A 10 -1.10 -10.58 -1.30
CA GLU A 10 -2.30 -10.06 -0.69
C GLU A 10 -2.26 -10.15 0.84
N LEU A 11 -1.73 -11.23 1.36
CA LEU A 11 -1.63 -11.40 2.80
C LEU A 11 -0.65 -10.39 3.43
N LEU A 12 0.52 -10.25 2.81
CA LEU A 12 1.52 -9.31 3.29
C LEU A 12 1.04 -7.87 3.13
N GLY A 13 0.49 -7.52 1.98
CA GLY A 13 -0.01 -6.18 1.73
C GLY A 13 -1.13 -5.79 2.68
N SER A 14 -2.03 -6.71 2.96
CA SER A 14 -3.13 -6.48 3.90
C SER A 14 -2.61 -6.19 5.30
N GLY A 15 -1.59 -6.94 5.75
CA GLY A 15 -0.98 -6.72 7.05
C GLY A 15 -0.28 -5.36 7.14
N ILE A 16 0.46 -5.00 6.11
CA ILE A 16 1.16 -3.71 6.06
C ILE A 16 0.15 -2.57 6.06
N ARG A 17 -0.89 -2.66 5.22
CA ARG A 17 -1.91 -1.63 5.14
C ARG A 17 -2.61 -1.43 6.48
N ALA A 18 -2.97 -2.53 7.14
CA ALA A 18 -3.63 -2.46 8.42
C ALA A 18 -2.74 -1.80 9.48
N GLY A 19 -1.45 -2.17 9.50
CA GLY A 19 -0.51 -1.58 10.44
C GLY A 19 -0.32 -0.09 10.22
N LEU A 20 -0.17 0.33 8.98
CA LEU A 20 -0.02 1.75 8.65
C LEU A 20 -1.28 2.54 8.97
N ALA A 21 -2.45 1.98 8.65
CA ALA A 21 -3.72 2.65 8.94
C ALA A 21 -3.90 2.84 10.46
N GLN A 22 -3.44 1.89 11.24
CA GLN A 22 -3.50 1.97 12.70
C GLN A 22 -2.71 3.14 13.25
N HIS A 23 -1.65 3.54 12.53
CA HIS A 23 -0.82 4.68 12.89
C HIS A 23 -1.30 5.99 12.27
N GLY A 24 -2.47 5.99 11.67
CA GLY A 24 -3.06 7.22 11.13
C GLY A 24 -2.67 7.56 9.70
N PHE A 25 -2.05 6.63 8.98
CA PHE A 25 -1.68 6.86 7.58
C PHE A 25 -2.80 6.46 6.64
N ALA A 26 -3.00 7.23 5.59
CA ALA A 26 -3.85 6.84 4.48
C ALA A 26 -3.01 6.02 3.50
N VAL A 27 -3.46 4.83 3.16
CA VAL A 27 -2.68 3.91 2.33
C VAL A 27 -3.38 3.67 1.00
N ASP A 28 -2.67 3.94 -0.09
CA ASP A 28 -3.09 3.54 -1.43
C ASP A 28 -2.33 2.28 -1.79
N TRP A 29 -3.04 1.19 -1.94
CA TRP A 29 -2.41 -0.11 -2.19
C TRP A 29 -2.62 -0.50 -3.64
N VAL A 30 -1.50 -0.71 -4.35
CA VAL A 30 -1.48 -1.25 -5.70
C VAL A 30 -0.74 -2.56 -5.69
N ARG A 31 -1.14 -3.47 -6.58
CA ARG A 31 -0.64 -4.84 -6.52
C ARG A 31 0.54 -5.11 -7.43
N ASP A 32 0.90 -4.18 -8.30
CA ASP A 32 2.10 -4.36 -9.13
C ASP A 32 2.89 -3.06 -9.22
N GLY A 33 4.20 -3.21 -9.48
CA GLY A 33 5.11 -2.08 -9.50
C GLY A 33 4.81 -1.10 -10.63
N MET A 34 4.29 -1.58 -11.75
CA MET A 34 3.96 -0.70 -12.87
C MET A 34 2.77 0.19 -12.54
N ALA A 35 1.78 -0.35 -11.82
CA ALA A 35 0.66 0.45 -11.35
C ALA A 35 1.13 1.51 -10.36
N ALA A 36 2.08 1.18 -9.50
CA ALA A 36 2.66 2.12 -8.55
C ALA A 36 3.38 3.26 -9.28
N GLU A 37 4.11 2.93 -10.34
CA GLU A 37 4.80 3.95 -11.14
C GLU A 37 3.81 4.92 -11.77
N ARG A 38 2.69 4.42 -12.26
CA ARG A 38 1.67 5.29 -12.86
C ARG A 38 1.02 6.22 -11.84
N GLU A 39 0.91 5.76 -10.62
CA GLU A 39 0.31 6.57 -9.55
C GLU A 39 1.25 7.71 -9.10
N LEU A 40 2.52 7.56 -9.35
CA LEU A 40 3.47 8.62 -9.03
C LEU A 40 3.46 9.71 -10.08
#